data_e5300ce857890ffb1e0790c0cf7c2fea
#
_entry.id   e5300ce857890ffb1e0790c0cf7c2fea
#
_cell.length_a   1.000
_cell.length_b   1.000
_cell.length_c   1.000
_cell.angle_alpha   90.00
_cell.angle_beta   90.00
_cell.angle_gamma   90.00
#
_symmetry.space_group_name_H-M   'P 1'
#
loop_
_entity.id
_entity.type
_entity.pdbx_description
1 polymer ?
#
loop_
_entity_poly.entity_id
_entity_poly.type
_entity_poly.pdbx_seq_one_letter_code
_entity_poly.pdbx_strand_id
1 'polypeptide(L)'
;YGKDTSVICYSVKNGSSHRKLYITPYFTCKTLGEVADPKALGLHSDEKSGTITITSDVMNMKYFFRASDGEFIDRSTYPISMAEPTHIYLSGVLYDLDVRNGLNACDGFYTPYDICIDINAGEDKFFYFVCSTEDVSCNGFDVLKSMDARKKELYDLVPKKDGLLKRLAYSADNFIVERESTKCKTVLAGYPWFMDWGRDTMIAFTGLVLCTHRFEDARSILKSFALYVKNGLLPNVFPNTYTDVPYYNTMDASMWYFNAVYKYLEYDTGASARRFIMEEIYPALVEIIDNYKKGTDFSICMDEDCLISGGSDLDQITWMDVRVGDLVVTPRHGKPVEINALWYNALKVMEELSPGDKKTEYHELASKVKDSFISKFWNSNENCLYDVIGKKADGSDDPDSSIRPNQLVAVILPYTMLSADMEKAIVDKVYEELYTPLGIRTLPCHDERYKSQYIGRLIDRDKAYHMGTSWGYITGFFISAYVKTHGNTQSAKEDAALLLEPMIDHLNDGCLGGVAEIFDGSFPCTSRGCFSQAWSVAELIRCYYENII
;
A
#
# COMPACT_ATOMS: atom_id res chain seq x y z
N TYR A 1 7.22 -0.38 -19.93
CA TYR A 1 7.44 0.38 -18.72
C TYR A 1 7.47 1.88 -19.03
N GLY A 2 6.75 2.69 -18.24
CA GLY A 2 6.67 4.14 -18.43
C GLY A 2 5.86 4.61 -19.65
N LYS A 3 4.94 3.78 -20.14
CA LYS A 3 3.99 4.10 -21.23
C LYS A 3 2.62 3.57 -20.88
N ASP A 4 1.58 4.24 -21.32
CA ASP A 4 0.18 3.83 -21.17
C ASP A 4 -0.18 2.74 -22.17
N THR A 5 0.58 1.64 -22.14
CA THR A 5 0.50 0.55 -23.10
C THR A 5 0.53 -0.81 -22.40
N SER A 6 -0.43 -1.65 -22.72
CA SER A 6 -0.51 -3.04 -22.28
C SER A 6 -0.32 -3.98 -23.46
N VAL A 7 0.39 -5.08 -23.23
CA VAL A 7 0.65 -6.11 -24.24
C VAL A 7 0.29 -7.48 -23.68
N ILE A 8 -0.42 -8.29 -24.45
CA ILE A 8 -0.70 -9.69 -24.15
C ILE A 8 -0.12 -10.55 -25.28
N CYS A 9 0.83 -11.44 -24.94
CA CYS A 9 1.42 -12.38 -25.88
C CYS A 9 0.83 -13.77 -25.69
N TYR A 10 0.49 -14.41 -26.79
CA TYR A 10 -0.07 -15.75 -26.82
C TYR A 10 0.88 -16.73 -27.49
N SER A 11 0.94 -17.94 -26.94
CA SER A 11 1.56 -19.12 -27.54
C SER A 11 0.51 -20.21 -27.64
N VAL A 12 0.19 -20.65 -28.83
CA VAL A 12 -0.83 -21.68 -29.10
C VAL A 12 -0.18 -22.85 -29.82
N LYS A 13 -0.29 -24.04 -29.22
CA LYS A 13 0.14 -25.31 -29.83
C LYS A 13 -1.08 -26.03 -30.38
N ASN A 14 -1.10 -26.28 -31.67
CA ASN A 14 -2.22 -26.97 -32.32
C ASN A 14 -1.89 -28.46 -32.48
N GLY A 15 -2.95 -29.28 -32.45
CA GLY A 15 -2.90 -30.71 -32.69
C GLY A 15 -2.91 -31.07 -34.19
N SER A 16 -3.50 -32.21 -34.53
CA SER A 16 -3.45 -32.82 -35.86
C SER A 16 -4.42 -32.26 -36.92
N SER A 17 -5.21 -31.23 -36.60
CA SER A 17 -6.19 -30.66 -37.54
C SER A 17 -6.11 -29.15 -37.59
N HIS A 18 -6.42 -28.55 -38.74
CA HIS A 18 -6.59 -27.10 -38.87
C HIS A 18 -7.66 -26.59 -37.92
N ARG A 19 -7.43 -25.44 -37.27
CA ARG A 19 -8.35 -24.78 -36.33
C ARG A 19 -8.40 -23.28 -36.59
N LYS A 20 -9.55 -22.70 -36.26
CA LYS A 20 -9.74 -21.25 -36.16
C LYS A 20 -9.92 -20.88 -34.70
N LEU A 21 -9.16 -19.91 -34.23
CA LEU A 21 -9.30 -19.31 -32.90
C LEU A 21 -10.00 -17.97 -33.08
N TYR A 22 -11.14 -17.79 -32.39
CA TYR A 22 -11.85 -16.52 -32.34
C TYR A 22 -11.62 -15.89 -31.00
N ILE A 23 -11.23 -14.60 -31.01
CA ILE A 23 -11.01 -13.80 -29.81
C ILE A 23 -11.82 -12.53 -29.94
N THR A 24 -12.68 -12.25 -28.95
CA THR A 24 -13.50 -11.05 -28.89
C THR A 24 -12.92 -10.10 -27.85
N PRO A 25 -12.31 -8.97 -28.21
CA PRO A 25 -11.91 -7.95 -27.25
C PRO A 25 -13.13 -7.22 -26.69
N TYR A 26 -13.14 -7.02 -25.37
CA TYR A 26 -14.17 -6.29 -24.66
C TYR A 26 -13.66 -4.90 -24.30
N PHE A 27 -14.31 -3.87 -24.85
CA PHE A 27 -13.93 -2.49 -24.64
C PHE A 27 -14.91 -1.80 -23.68
N THR A 28 -14.38 -1.06 -22.73
CA THR A 28 -15.14 -0.19 -21.86
C THR A 28 -14.36 1.11 -21.63
N CYS A 29 -15.09 2.13 -21.21
CA CYS A 29 -14.54 3.43 -20.88
C CYS A 29 -15.38 3.97 -19.72
N LYS A 30 -14.83 3.98 -18.52
CA LYS A 30 -15.58 4.36 -17.33
C LYS A 30 -14.66 4.87 -16.22
N THR A 31 -15.22 5.64 -15.32
CA THR A 31 -14.53 6.02 -14.08
C THR A 31 -14.29 4.77 -13.23
N LEU A 32 -13.17 4.73 -12.54
CA LEU A 32 -12.83 3.65 -11.63
C LEU A 32 -13.93 3.46 -10.56
N GLY A 33 -14.37 2.22 -10.38
CA GLY A 33 -15.43 1.89 -9.41
C GLY A 33 -16.87 2.09 -9.90
N GLU A 34 -17.06 2.58 -11.14
CA GLU A 34 -18.38 2.71 -11.76
C GLU A 34 -18.66 1.57 -12.74
N VAL A 35 -19.92 1.38 -13.08
CA VAL A 35 -20.35 0.52 -14.17
C VAL A 35 -20.69 1.37 -15.40
N ALA A 36 -20.58 0.78 -16.57
CA ALA A 36 -20.84 1.47 -17.83
C ALA A 36 -22.01 0.86 -18.60
N ASP A 37 -22.84 1.71 -19.18
CA ASP A 37 -23.65 1.35 -20.34
C ASP A 37 -22.88 1.76 -21.61
N PRO A 38 -22.36 0.83 -22.39
CA PRO A 38 -21.54 1.14 -23.57
C PRO A 38 -22.33 1.91 -24.63
N LYS A 39 -23.66 1.81 -24.65
CA LYS A 39 -24.52 2.61 -25.55
C LYS A 39 -24.59 4.06 -25.10
N ALA A 40 -24.74 4.30 -23.79
CA ALA A 40 -24.76 5.65 -23.23
C ALA A 40 -23.41 6.37 -23.38
N LEU A 41 -22.31 5.63 -23.43
CA LEU A 41 -20.97 6.17 -23.66
C LEU A 41 -20.73 6.59 -25.11
N GLY A 42 -21.60 6.22 -26.07
CA GLY A 42 -21.41 6.53 -27.49
C GLY A 42 -20.05 6.04 -28.00
N LEU A 43 -19.75 4.75 -27.79
CA LEU A 43 -18.49 4.17 -28.24
C LEU A 43 -18.53 3.89 -29.76
N HIS A 44 -17.50 4.34 -30.45
CA HIS A 44 -17.29 4.13 -31.89
C HIS A 44 -15.96 3.42 -32.11
N SER A 45 -15.91 2.64 -33.21
CA SER A 45 -14.69 1.95 -33.63
C SER A 45 -14.42 2.17 -35.12
N ASP A 46 -13.16 2.33 -35.47
CA ASP A 46 -12.65 2.37 -36.83
C ASP A 46 -11.45 1.42 -36.95
N GLU A 47 -11.54 0.43 -37.85
CA GLU A 47 -10.45 -0.51 -38.09
C GLU A 47 -9.69 -0.08 -39.35
N LYS A 48 -8.37 0.08 -39.20
CA LYS A 48 -7.44 0.34 -40.31
C LYS A 48 -6.13 -0.42 -40.11
N SER A 49 -5.80 -1.24 -41.10
CA SER A 49 -4.50 -1.91 -41.19
C SER A 49 -4.14 -2.73 -39.92
N GLY A 50 -5.11 -3.46 -39.37
CA GLY A 50 -4.92 -4.30 -38.18
C GLY A 50 -4.94 -3.54 -36.85
N THR A 51 -5.41 -2.29 -36.87
CA THR A 51 -5.57 -1.48 -35.66
C THR A 51 -7.01 -0.97 -35.55
N ILE A 52 -7.64 -1.27 -34.42
CA ILE A 52 -8.92 -0.69 -34.03
C ILE A 52 -8.64 0.58 -33.25
N THR A 53 -9.29 1.68 -33.63
CA THR A 53 -9.34 2.91 -32.84
C THR A 53 -10.70 2.99 -32.16
N ILE A 54 -10.72 3.16 -30.84
CA ILE A 54 -11.95 3.37 -30.07
C ILE A 54 -12.01 4.83 -29.60
N THR A 55 -13.17 5.44 -29.80
CA THR A 55 -13.50 6.81 -29.36
C THR A 55 -14.84 6.82 -28.64
N SER A 56 -15.11 7.86 -27.86
CA SER A 56 -16.38 8.07 -27.15
C SER A 56 -16.92 9.46 -27.45
N ASP A 57 -18.24 9.58 -27.57
CA ASP A 57 -18.93 10.88 -27.74
C ASP A 57 -19.00 11.66 -26.42
N VAL A 58 -18.92 10.95 -25.29
CA VAL A 58 -19.12 11.51 -23.94
C VAL A 58 -17.80 11.76 -23.25
N MET A 59 -16.85 10.84 -23.38
CA MET A 59 -15.55 10.92 -22.74
C MET A 59 -14.49 11.38 -23.73
N ASN A 60 -13.73 12.41 -23.36
CA ASN A 60 -12.59 12.87 -24.17
C ASN A 60 -11.45 11.86 -24.09
N MET A 61 -11.64 10.71 -24.72
CA MET A 61 -10.60 9.69 -24.77
C MET A 61 -10.56 9.00 -26.12
N LYS A 62 -9.38 8.50 -26.42
CA LYS A 62 -9.09 7.67 -27.57
C LYS A 62 -8.10 6.61 -27.17
N TYR A 63 -8.37 5.36 -27.52
CA TYR A 63 -7.40 4.30 -27.36
C TYR A 63 -7.34 3.39 -28.58
N PHE A 64 -6.24 2.70 -28.70
CA PHE A 64 -5.89 1.87 -29.83
C PHE A 64 -5.75 0.42 -29.39
N PHE A 65 -6.24 -0.48 -30.22
CA PHE A 65 -6.04 -1.90 -30.07
C PHE A 65 -5.49 -2.49 -31.35
N ARG A 66 -4.37 -3.18 -31.28
CA ARG A 66 -3.72 -3.80 -32.44
C ARG A 66 -3.53 -5.30 -32.22
N ALA A 67 -3.88 -6.09 -33.23
CA ALA A 67 -3.53 -7.49 -33.33
C ALA A 67 -2.30 -7.67 -34.26
N SER A 68 -1.36 -8.52 -33.87
CA SER A 68 -0.18 -8.84 -34.70
C SER A 68 -0.48 -9.88 -35.78
N ASP A 69 -1.61 -10.59 -35.64
CA ASP A 69 -2.08 -11.64 -36.56
C ASP A 69 -3.60 -11.75 -36.46
N GLY A 70 -4.22 -12.32 -37.48
CA GLY A 70 -5.66 -12.55 -37.57
C GLY A 70 -6.40 -11.56 -38.44
N GLU A 71 -7.60 -11.96 -38.84
CA GLU A 71 -8.56 -11.16 -39.59
C GLU A 71 -9.62 -10.56 -38.67
N PHE A 72 -9.88 -9.25 -38.78
CA PHE A 72 -10.96 -8.60 -38.05
C PHE A 72 -12.29 -8.85 -38.72
N ILE A 73 -13.24 -9.43 -38.00
CA ILE A 73 -14.59 -9.70 -38.45
C ILE A 73 -15.52 -8.72 -37.73
N ASP A 74 -16.16 -7.83 -38.52
CA ASP A 74 -17.13 -6.87 -38.00
C ASP A 74 -18.37 -7.57 -37.48
N ARG A 75 -18.60 -7.53 -36.17
CA ARG A 75 -19.73 -8.20 -35.50
C ARG A 75 -21.08 -7.55 -35.83
N SER A 76 -21.10 -6.33 -36.32
CA SER A 76 -22.35 -5.69 -36.80
C SER A 76 -22.95 -6.39 -38.03
N THR A 77 -22.12 -7.16 -38.74
CA THR A 77 -22.54 -7.94 -39.93
C THR A 77 -23.16 -9.31 -39.57
N TYR A 78 -23.11 -9.73 -38.29
CA TYR A 78 -23.68 -11.01 -37.89
C TYR A 78 -25.22 -10.99 -38.00
N PRO A 79 -25.82 -12.14 -38.31
CA PRO A 79 -27.28 -12.24 -38.35
C PRO A 79 -27.90 -11.90 -36.99
N ILE A 80 -28.77 -10.91 -36.96
CA ILE A 80 -29.49 -10.50 -35.75
C ILE A 80 -30.53 -11.57 -35.40
N SER A 81 -30.55 -12.07 -34.19
CA SER A 81 -31.61 -12.93 -33.65
C SER A 81 -32.47 -12.15 -32.64
N MET A 82 -33.70 -12.63 -32.40
CA MET A 82 -34.57 -12.02 -31.38
C MET A 82 -33.99 -12.12 -29.95
N ALA A 83 -33.10 -13.07 -29.72
CA ALA A 83 -32.42 -13.25 -28.43
C ALA A 83 -31.20 -12.32 -28.25
N GLU A 84 -30.58 -11.88 -29.39
CA GLU A 84 -29.42 -11.00 -29.39
C GLU A 84 -29.64 -9.86 -30.41
N PRO A 85 -30.28 -8.77 -30.01
CA PRO A 85 -30.66 -7.67 -30.91
C PRO A 85 -29.46 -6.86 -31.44
N THR A 86 -28.29 -6.97 -30.83
CA THR A 86 -27.03 -6.41 -31.33
C THR A 86 -25.86 -7.29 -30.90
N HIS A 87 -24.95 -7.62 -31.81
CA HIS A 87 -23.77 -8.42 -31.52
C HIS A 87 -22.55 -7.58 -31.05
N ILE A 88 -22.68 -6.24 -31.14
CA ILE A 88 -21.59 -5.29 -30.81
C ILE A 88 -21.63 -4.80 -29.35
N TYR A 89 -22.61 -5.21 -28.57
CA TYR A 89 -22.72 -4.87 -27.15
C TYR A 89 -22.98 -6.13 -26.33
N LEU A 90 -22.17 -6.32 -25.29
CA LEU A 90 -22.42 -7.26 -24.21
C LEU A 90 -22.97 -6.45 -23.04
N SER A 91 -24.19 -6.77 -22.57
CA SER A 91 -24.84 -6.09 -21.46
C SER A 91 -25.22 -7.10 -20.37
N GLY A 92 -25.39 -6.62 -19.14
CA GLY A 92 -25.84 -7.47 -18.04
C GLY A 92 -24.75 -8.34 -17.42
N VAL A 93 -23.49 -7.96 -17.56
CA VAL A 93 -22.37 -8.62 -16.86
C VAL A 93 -22.45 -8.27 -15.38
N LEU A 94 -22.72 -9.26 -14.53
CA LEU A 94 -22.90 -9.07 -13.11
C LEU A 94 -21.62 -9.41 -12.34
N TYR A 95 -21.21 -8.50 -11.46
CA TYR A 95 -20.11 -8.69 -10.53
C TYR A 95 -20.65 -9.06 -9.13
N ASP A 96 -20.52 -10.31 -8.73
CA ASP A 96 -21.07 -10.84 -7.47
C ASP A 96 -20.53 -10.12 -6.23
N LEU A 97 -19.25 -9.75 -6.23
CA LEU A 97 -18.64 -9.01 -5.12
C LEU A 97 -19.25 -7.62 -4.97
N ASP A 98 -19.52 -6.93 -6.08
CA ASP A 98 -20.13 -5.60 -6.04
C ASP A 98 -21.59 -5.68 -5.55
N VAL A 99 -22.32 -6.73 -5.92
CA VAL A 99 -23.67 -7.01 -5.36
C VAL A 99 -23.59 -7.15 -3.83
N ARG A 100 -22.67 -7.96 -3.33
CA ARG A 100 -22.48 -8.17 -1.88
C ARG A 100 -22.06 -6.90 -1.14
N ASN A 101 -21.38 -6.01 -1.82
CA ASN A 101 -20.95 -4.72 -1.29
C ASN A 101 -22.02 -3.62 -1.45
N GLY A 102 -23.19 -3.95 -2.01
CA GLY A 102 -24.28 -2.98 -2.23
C GLY A 102 -23.92 -1.91 -3.26
N LEU A 103 -23.00 -2.22 -4.17
CA LEU A 103 -22.57 -1.34 -5.26
C LEU A 103 -23.42 -1.59 -6.51
N ASN A 104 -23.36 -0.66 -7.46
CA ASN A 104 -23.90 -0.92 -8.79
C ASN A 104 -23.01 -1.96 -9.50
N ALA A 105 -23.58 -3.14 -9.79
CA ALA A 105 -22.82 -4.33 -10.14
C ALA A 105 -23.07 -4.84 -11.56
N CYS A 106 -23.93 -4.19 -12.32
CA CYS A 106 -24.30 -4.63 -13.66
C CYS A 106 -23.57 -3.78 -14.72
N ASP A 107 -22.65 -4.38 -15.42
CA ASP A 107 -21.77 -3.72 -16.38
C ASP A 107 -22.09 -4.07 -17.84
N GLY A 108 -21.51 -3.32 -18.77
CA GLY A 108 -21.60 -3.57 -20.20
C GLY A 108 -20.29 -3.28 -20.93
N PHE A 109 -20.14 -3.94 -22.09
CA PHE A 109 -18.95 -3.83 -22.93
C PHE A 109 -19.31 -3.61 -24.38
N TYR A 110 -18.46 -2.88 -25.10
CA TYR A 110 -18.50 -2.73 -26.53
C TYR A 110 -17.60 -3.78 -27.18
N THR A 111 -18.16 -4.55 -28.13
CA THR A 111 -17.50 -5.72 -28.74
C THR A 111 -17.64 -5.66 -30.26
N PRO A 112 -17.01 -4.67 -30.94
CA PRO A 112 -17.28 -4.41 -32.35
C PRO A 112 -16.71 -5.46 -33.29
N TYR A 113 -15.63 -6.14 -32.92
CA TYR A 113 -14.94 -7.10 -33.78
C TYR A 113 -14.64 -8.40 -33.06
N ASP A 114 -14.68 -9.49 -33.83
CA ASP A 114 -13.95 -10.72 -33.50
C ASP A 114 -12.64 -10.75 -34.28
N ILE A 115 -11.61 -11.34 -33.71
CA ILE A 115 -10.33 -11.58 -34.37
C ILE A 115 -10.24 -13.08 -34.64
N CYS A 116 -10.24 -13.45 -35.93
CA CYS A 116 -10.11 -14.84 -36.36
C CYS A 116 -8.65 -15.14 -36.72
N ILE A 117 -8.05 -16.07 -36.00
CA ILE A 117 -6.68 -16.53 -36.21
C ILE A 117 -6.70 -17.95 -36.72
N ASP A 118 -6.16 -18.17 -37.93
CA ASP A 118 -6.00 -19.51 -38.51
C ASP A 118 -4.74 -20.19 -37.95
N ILE A 119 -4.90 -21.46 -37.53
CA ILE A 119 -3.81 -22.26 -36.96
C ILE A 119 -3.78 -23.62 -37.68
N ASN A 120 -2.73 -23.86 -38.44
CA ASN A 120 -2.56 -25.10 -39.19
C ASN A 120 -2.34 -26.32 -38.28
N ALA A 121 -2.52 -27.50 -38.84
CA ALA A 121 -2.23 -28.73 -38.14
C ALA A 121 -0.76 -28.82 -37.74
N GLY A 122 -0.50 -29.08 -36.45
CA GLY A 122 0.87 -29.19 -35.91
C GLY A 122 1.60 -27.84 -35.78
N GLU A 123 0.97 -26.72 -36.04
CA GLU A 123 1.58 -25.38 -35.92
C GLU A 123 1.70 -24.95 -34.46
N ASP A 124 2.88 -24.45 -34.09
CA ASP A 124 3.09 -23.64 -32.90
C ASP A 124 3.00 -22.17 -33.32
N LYS A 125 1.91 -21.48 -32.96
CA LYS A 125 1.65 -20.12 -33.37
C LYS A 125 1.85 -19.14 -32.24
N PHE A 126 2.49 -18.00 -32.55
CA PHE A 126 2.78 -16.91 -31.61
C PHE A 126 2.19 -15.62 -32.15
N PHE A 127 1.42 -14.94 -31.34
CA PHE A 127 0.84 -13.64 -31.68
C PHE A 127 0.65 -12.79 -30.42
N TYR A 128 0.38 -11.51 -30.61
CA TYR A 128 0.16 -10.58 -29.50
C TYR A 128 -0.90 -9.55 -29.81
N PHE A 129 -1.46 -9.00 -28.75
CA PHE A 129 -2.32 -7.80 -28.79
C PHE A 129 -1.65 -6.68 -28.03
N VAL A 130 -1.80 -5.45 -28.53
CA VAL A 130 -1.36 -4.22 -27.91
C VAL A 130 -2.57 -3.34 -27.70
N CYS A 131 -2.78 -2.83 -26.47
CA CYS A 131 -3.76 -1.83 -26.14
C CYS A 131 -3.05 -0.61 -25.54
N SER A 132 -3.34 0.60 -26.05
CA SER A 132 -2.64 1.81 -25.64
C SER A 132 -3.52 3.04 -25.82
N THR A 133 -3.29 4.08 -25.00
CA THR A 133 -3.78 5.45 -25.21
C THR A 133 -2.87 6.23 -26.15
N GLU A 134 -1.68 5.70 -26.44
CA GLU A 134 -0.70 6.22 -27.39
C GLU A 134 -0.73 5.43 -28.71
N ASP A 135 0.18 5.74 -29.65
CA ASP A 135 0.35 4.94 -30.87
C ASP A 135 0.89 3.53 -30.57
N VAL A 136 0.29 2.51 -31.18
CA VAL A 136 0.54 1.08 -31.00
C VAL A 136 1.58 0.50 -31.97
N SER A 137 2.58 1.25 -32.38
CA SER A 137 3.63 0.78 -33.30
C SER A 137 4.62 -0.24 -32.69
N CYS A 138 4.58 -0.49 -31.38
CA CYS A 138 5.48 -1.39 -30.70
C CYS A 138 5.28 -2.86 -31.09
N ASN A 139 6.36 -3.64 -31.11
CA ASN A 139 6.30 -5.09 -31.22
C ASN A 139 6.10 -5.70 -29.81
N GLY A 140 5.03 -6.49 -29.64
CA GLY A 140 4.68 -7.06 -28.34
C GLY A 140 5.74 -8.01 -27.78
N PHE A 141 6.42 -8.77 -28.62
CA PHE A 141 7.51 -9.65 -28.17
C PHE A 141 8.75 -8.88 -27.70
N ASP A 142 9.01 -7.70 -28.29
CA ASP A 142 10.13 -6.86 -27.83
C ASP A 142 9.76 -6.18 -26.50
N VAL A 143 8.49 -5.81 -26.29
CA VAL A 143 8.00 -5.39 -24.97
C VAL A 143 8.19 -6.49 -23.93
N LEU A 144 7.79 -7.73 -24.24
CA LEU A 144 7.98 -8.88 -23.34
C LEU A 144 9.46 -9.08 -22.98
N LYS A 145 10.37 -9.04 -23.98
CA LYS A 145 11.82 -9.13 -23.74
C LYS A 145 12.35 -8.01 -22.85
N SER A 146 11.84 -6.77 -23.03
CA SER A 146 12.23 -5.65 -22.18
C SER A 146 11.77 -5.82 -20.74
N MET A 147 10.58 -6.40 -20.51
CA MET A 147 10.07 -6.73 -19.18
C MET A 147 10.91 -7.85 -18.53
N ASP A 148 11.30 -8.87 -19.29
CA ASP A 148 12.21 -9.93 -18.80
C ASP A 148 13.58 -9.36 -18.44
N ALA A 149 14.12 -8.44 -19.24
CA ALA A 149 15.37 -7.74 -18.92
C ALA A 149 15.24 -6.92 -17.64
N ARG A 150 14.15 -6.17 -17.47
CA ARG A 150 13.86 -5.42 -16.23
C ARG A 150 13.76 -6.34 -15.03
N LYS A 151 13.04 -7.44 -15.15
CA LYS A 151 12.92 -8.46 -14.11
C LYS A 151 14.28 -9.00 -13.69
N LYS A 152 15.16 -9.29 -14.66
CA LYS A 152 16.52 -9.75 -14.39
C LYS A 152 17.34 -8.68 -13.67
N GLU A 153 17.29 -7.44 -14.11
CA GLU A 153 17.94 -6.32 -13.44
C GLU A 153 17.54 -6.23 -11.97
N LEU A 154 16.23 -6.27 -11.67
CA LEU A 154 15.72 -6.26 -10.30
C LEU A 154 16.19 -7.45 -9.47
N TYR A 155 16.26 -8.64 -10.09
CA TYR A 155 16.78 -9.84 -9.43
C TYR A 155 18.28 -9.76 -9.14
N ASP A 156 19.05 -9.08 -9.99
CA ASP A 156 20.49 -8.92 -9.82
C ASP A 156 20.82 -7.88 -8.72
N LEU A 157 19.91 -6.92 -8.46
CA LEU A 157 20.05 -5.96 -7.36
C LEU A 157 19.86 -6.59 -5.98
N VAL A 158 19.04 -7.64 -5.89
CA VAL A 158 18.71 -8.27 -4.58
C VAL A 158 19.97 -8.91 -3.98
N PRO A 159 20.35 -8.54 -2.74
CA PRO A 159 21.63 -8.94 -2.15
C PRO A 159 21.70 -10.43 -1.78
N LYS A 160 20.56 -11.04 -1.49
CA LYS A 160 20.45 -12.45 -1.14
C LYS A 160 19.89 -13.27 -2.31
N LYS A 161 20.49 -14.40 -2.64
CA LYS A 161 20.05 -15.28 -3.74
C LYS A 161 18.86 -16.16 -3.33
N ASP A 162 17.82 -15.53 -2.84
CA ASP A 162 16.58 -16.19 -2.42
C ASP A 162 15.49 -16.03 -3.48
N GLY A 163 14.71 -17.11 -3.72
CA GLY A 163 13.69 -17.14 -4.77
C GLY A 163 12.47 -16.29 -4.43
N LEU A 164 12.04 -16.29 -3.17
CA LEU A 164 10.90 -15.51 -2.71
C LEU A 164 11.26 -14.02 -2.72
N LEU A 165 12.43 -13.65 -2.20
CA LEU A 165 12.87 -12.25 -2.18
C LEU A 165 12.99 -11.67 -3.61
N LYS A 166 13.48 -12.44 -4.58
CA LYS A 166 13.49 -12.02 -5.98
C LYS A 166 12.09 -11.79 -6.54
N ARG A 167 11.16 -12.72 -6.27
CA ARG A 167 9.75 -12.57 -6.67
C ARG A 167 9.14 -11.30 -6.08
N LEU A 168 9.36 -11.06 -4.78
CA LEU A 168 8.88 -9.88 -4.08
C LEU A 168 9.53 -8.58 -4.57
N ALA A 169 10.82 -8.59 -4.92
CA ALA A 169 11.51 -7.44 -5.51
C ALA A 169 10.90 -7.03 -6.87
N TYR A 170 10.48 -7.99 -7.67
CA TYR A 170 9.73 -7.72 -8.90
C TYR A 170 8.34 -7.11 -8.60
N SER A 171 7.66 -7.62 -7.57
CA SER A 171 6.37 -7.06 -7.12
C SER A 171 6.52 -5.63 -6.58
N ALA A 172 7.62 -5.33 -5.88
CA ALA A 172 7.92 -3.99 -5.38
C ALA A 172 8.04 -2.94 -6.49
N ASP A 173 8.54 -3.33 -7.67
CA ASP A 173 8.71 -2.42 -8.82
C ASP A 173 7.38 -1.81 -9.31
N ASN A 174 6.25 -2.50 -9.10
CA ASN A 174 4.93 -2.03 -9.50
C ASN A 174 4.49 -0.76 -8.74
N PHE A 175 5.01 -0.53 -7.54
CA PHE A 175 4.60 0.59 -6.69
C PHE A 175 5.49 1.82 -6.84
N ILE A 176 6.72 1.66 -7.37
CA ILE A 176 7.70 2.75 -7.45
C ILE A 176 7.56 3.46 -8.80
N VAL A 177 7.01 4.67 -8.76
CA VAL A 177 6.71 5.47 -9.95
C VAL A 177 7.39 6.83 -9.89
N GLU A 178 7.44 7.52 -11.03
CA GLU A 178 7.90 8.90 -11.09
C GLU A 178 6.74 9.85 -10.86
N ARG A 179 6.93 10.81 -9.94
CA ARG A 179 5.98 11.89 -9.72
C ARG A 179 6.35 13.08 -10.59
N GLU A 180 5.45 13.47 -11.47
CA GLU A 180 5.73 14.53 -12.44
C GLU A 180 5.99 15.90 -11.79
N SER A 181 5.29 16.23 -10.70
CA SER A 181 5.44 17.52 -10.01
C SER A 181 6.82 17.72 -9.36
N THR A 182 7.47 16.65 -8.94
CA THR A 182 8.82 16.69 -8.31
C THR A 182 9.92 16.22 -9.24
N LYS A 183 9.58 15.52 -10.33
CA LYS A 183 10.52 14.75 -11.17
C LYS A 183 11.34 13.73 -10.36
N CYS A 184 10.82 13.34 -9.22
CA CYS A 184 11.39 12.36 -8.30
C CYS A 184 10.52 11.11 -8.24
N LYS A 185 11.06 10.05 -7.64
CA LYS A 185 10.30 8.83 -7.36
C LYS A 185 9.34 9.04 -6.19
N THR A 186 8.25 8.28 -6.23
CA THR A 186 7.27 8.14 -5.16
C THR A 186 6.74 6.71 -5.13
N VAL A 187 5.87 6.40 -4.17
CA VAL A 187 5.26 5.07 -4.02
C VAL A 187 3.75 5.19 -4.12
N LEU A 188 3.14 4.46 -5.05
CA LEU A 188 1.69 4.27 -5.08
C LEU A 188 1.29 3.35 -3.92
N ALA A 189 0.34 3.78 -3.09
CA ALA A 189 0.00 3.08 -1.86
C ALA A 189 -0.73 1.76 -2.10
N GLY A 190 -1.59 1.69 -3.13
CA GLY A 190 -2.31 0.45 -3.41
C GLY A 190 -3.18 0.44 -4.65
N TYR A 191 -3.21 -0.69 -5.30
CA TYR A 191 -4.02 -0.93 -6.48
C TYR A 191 -5.39 -1.51 -6.13
N PRO A 192 -6.48 -1.01 -6.75
CA PRO A 192 -6.49 0.01 -7.81
C PRO A 192 -6.78 1.44 -7.33
N TRP A 193 -6.94 1.68 -6.01
CA TRP A 193 -7.61 2.90 -5.53
C TRP A 193 -6.70 3.99 -4.95
N PHE A 194 -5.53 3.63 -4.45
CA PHE A 194 -4.70 4.60 -3.72
C PHE A 194 -3.55 5.13 -4.58
N MET A 195 -3.42 6.45 -4.52
CA MET A 195 -2.30 7.17 -5.11
C MET A 195 -1.10 7.16 -4.17
N ASP A 196 -0.25 8.16 -4.22
CA ASP A 196 0.91 8.26 -3.35
C ASP A 196 0.54 8.93 -2.01
N TRP A 197 0.64 8.13 -0.97
CA TRP A 197 0.37 8.53 0.41
C TRP A 197 1.67 8.56 1.21
N GLY A 198 1.84 9.62 2.02
CA GLY A 198 3.08 9.82 2.79
C GLY A 198 3.31 8.75 3.83
N ARG A 199 2.31 8.43 4.65
CA ARG A 199 2.38 7.36 5.63
C ARG A 199 2.76 6.02 5.00
N ASP A 200 2.03 5.63 3.98
CA ASP A 200 2.21 4.37 3.27
C ASP A 200 3.59 4.27 2.64
N THR A 201 4.04 5.36 2.00
CA THR A 201 5.38 5.45 1.43
C THR A 201 6.46 5.25 2.49
N MET A 202 6.35 5.92 3.66
CA MET A 202 7.40 5.86 4.68
C MET A 202 7.43 4.50 5.40
N ILE A 203 6.29 3.86 5.61
CA ILE A 203 6.22 2.49 6.14
C ILE A 203 6.76 1.49 5.11
N ALA A 204 6.36 1.62 3.84
CA ALA A 204 6.79 0.73 2.77
C ALA A 204 8.27 0.92 2.37
N PHE A 205 8.89 2.04 2.74
CA PHE A 205 10.19 2.48 2.25
C PHE A 205 11.30 1.42 2.44
N THR A 206 11.43 0.87 3.62
CA THR A 206 12.48 -0.11 3.92
C THR A 206 12.34 -1.36 3.05
N GLY A 207 11.14 -1.94 2.98
CA GLY A 207 10.90 -3.15 2.22
C GLY A 207 11.02 -2.96 0.72
N LEU A 208 10.35 -1.95 0.16
CA LEU A 208 10.29 -1.75 -1.29
C LEU A 208 11.64 -1.32 -1.89
N VAL A 209 12.41 -0.45 -1.21
CA VAL A 209 13.59 0.15 -1.82
C VAL A 209 14.91 -0.22 -1.14
N LEU A 210 14.97 -0.34 0.18
CA LEU A 210 16.24 -0.64 0.87
C LEU A 210 16.57 -2.14 0.82
N CYS A 211 15.62 -3.01 1.16
CA CYS A 211 15.81 -4.47 1.09
C CYS A 211 16.02 -4.97 -0.35
N THR A 212 15.60 -4.20 -1.34
CA THR A 212 15.81 -4.48 -2.77
C THR A 212 17.02 -3.75 -3.36
N HIS A 213 17.80 -3.05 -2.53
CA HIS A 213 19.01 -2.30 -2.91
C HIS A 213 18.82 -1.19 -3.96
N ARG A 214 17.66 -0.53 -3.96
CA ARG A 214 17.33 0.58 -4.87
C ARG A 214 17.67 1.93 -4.24
N PHE A 215 18.92 2.17 -3.89
CA PHE A 215 19.36 3.34 -3.11
C PHE A 215 19.15 4.68 -3.82
N GLU A 216 19.25 4.74 -5.16
CA GLU A 216 18.97 5.97 -5.91
C GLU A 216 17.46 6.31 -5.87
N ASP A 217 16.58 5.30 -5.98
CA ASP A 217 15.16 5.50 -5.79
C ASP A 217 14.85 5.93 -4.35
N ALA A 218 15.55 5.37 -3.35
CA ALA A 218 15.42 5.79 -1.95
C ALA A 218 15.74 7.27 -1.75
N ARG A 219 16.86 7.75 -2.29
CA ARG A 219 17.22 9.19 -2.26
C ARG A 219 16.16 10.05 -2.93
N SER A 220 15.70 9.62 -4.10
CA SER A 220 14.68 10.33 -4.88
C SER A 220 13.38 10.46 -4.10
N ILE A 221 12.91 9.39 -3.44
CA ILE A 221 11.71 9.38 -2.60
C ILE A 221 11.88 10.31 -1.39
N LEU A 222 12.96 10.17 -0.62
CA LEU A 222 13.20 11.02 0.54
C LEU A 222 13.21 12.50 0.16
N LYS A 223 13.85 12.85 -0.96
CA LYS A 223 13.88 14.21 -1.49
C LYS A 223 12.51 14.71 -1.91
N SER A 224 11.70 13.87 -2.59
CA SER A 224 10.34 14.23 -3.00
C SER A 224 9.49 14.70 -1.82
N PHE A 225 9.55 13.98 -0.69
CA PHE A 225 8.79 14.33 0.50
C PHE A 225 9.39 15.51 1.28
N ALA A 226 10.72 15.64 1.37
CA ALA A 226 11.35 16.80 2.00
C ALA A 226 10.94 18.13 1.36
N LEU A 227 10.77 18.16 0.03
CA LEU A 227 10.34 19.36 -0.72
C LEU A 227 8.92 19.84 -0.36
N TYR A 228 8.10 18.97 0.21
CA TYR A 228 6.70 19.24 0.54
C TYR A 228 6.43 19.32 2.05
N VAL A 229 7.45 19.32 2.90
CA VAL A 229 7.26 19.62 4.33
C VAL A 229 6.66 21.02 4.47
N LYS A 230 5.58 21.12 5.22
CA LYS A 230 4.88 22.39 5.46
C LYS A 230 4.39 22.42 6.90
N ASN A 231 4.75 23.47 7.64
CA ASN A 231 4.41 23.61 9.06
C ASN A 231 4.78 22.36 9.90
N GLY A 232 5.88 21.68 9.54
CA GLY A 232 6.32 20.43 10.20
C GLY A 232 5.54 19.19 9.83
N LEU A 233 4.64 19.24 8.88
CA LEU A 233 3.86 18.09 8.42
C LEU A 233 4.32 17.64 7.03
N LEU A 234 4.42 16.31 6.83
CA LEU A 234 4.51 15.72 5.51
C LEU A 234 3.10 15.58 4.90
N PRO A 235 2.99 15.65 3.55
CA PRO A 235 1.73 15.33 2.90
C PRO A 235 1.26 13.92 3.27
N ASN A 236 0.03 13.79 3.71
CA ASN A 236 -0.58 12.47 3.82
C ASN A 236 -0.99 11.92 2.45
N VAL A 237 -1.50 12.80 1.58
CA VAL A 237 -1.87 12.47 0.19
C VAL A 237 -1.37 13.55 -0.74
N PHE A 238 -0.73 13.14 -1.83
CA PHE A 238 -0.48 14.02 -2.96
C PHE A 238 -1.69 14.03 -3.91
N PRO A 239 -2.10 15.19 -4.41
CA PRO A 239 -3.23 15.29 -5.33
C PRO A 239 -2.86 14.75 -6.72
N ASN A 240 -3.89 14.33 -7.45
CA ASN A 240 -3.75 13.80 -8.81
C ASN A 240 -3.47 14.88 -9.86
N THR A 241 -3.78 16.13 -9.56
CA THR A 241 -3.62 17.26 -10.48
C THR A 241 -2.62 18.27 -9.92
N TYR A 242 -1.96 19.01 -10.81
CA TYR A 242 -1.00 20.05 -10.43
C TYR A 242 -1.62 21.26 -9.74
N THR A 243 -2.93 21.41 -9.84
CA THR A 243 -3.67 22.55 -9.30
C THR A 243 -4.14 22.34 -7.88
N ASP A 244 -4.16 21.10 -7.41
CA ASP A 244 -4.66 20.75 -6.10
C ASP A 244 -3.55 20.81 -5.04
N VAL A 245 -3.94 21.16 -3.81
CA VAL A 245 -3.01 21.26 -2.67
C VAL A 245 -2.88 19.89 -2.00
N PRO A 246 -1.67 19.43 -1.64
CA PRO A 246 -1.49 18.22 -0.84
C PRO A 246 -2.25 18.29 0.49
N TYR A 247 -2.75 17.14 0.96
CA TYR A 247 -3.42 17.04 2.25
C TYR A 247 -2.42 16.73 3.37
N TYR A 248 -2.49 17.49 4.47
CA TYR A 248 -1.56 17.43 5.60
C TYR A 248 -2.22 17.01 6.91
N ASN A 249 -3.20 16.13 6.85
CA ASN A 249 -4.11 15.84 7.96
C ASN A 249 -3.65 14.76 8.94
N THR A 250 -2.36 14.37 8.95
CA THR A 250 -1.88 13.31 9.84
C THR A 250 -0.60 13.68 10.57
N MET A 251 -0.43 13.10 11.77
CA MET A 251 0.78 13.27 12.57
C MET A 251 1.80 12.13 12.39
N ASP A 252 1.41 11.03 11.80
CA ASP A 252 2.24 9.83 11.70
C ASP A 252 3.21 9.85 10.52
N ALA A 253 2.80 10.37 9.36
CA ALA A 253 3.64 10.44 8.16
C ALA A 253 4.98 11.15 8.43
N SER A 254 4.93 12.32 9.12
CA SER A 254 6.12 13.08 9.53
C SER A 254 7.02 12.28 10.46
N MET A 255 6.46 11.50 11.37
CA MET A 255 7.24 10.71 12.33
C MET A 255 7.85 9.46 11.68
N TRP A 256 7.14 8.79 10.78
CA TRP A 256 7.68 7.69 9.99
C TRP A 256 8.83 8.10 9.07
N TYR A 257 8.87 9.36 8.66
CA TYR A 257 9.97 9.90 7.85
C TYR A 257 11.33 9.81 8.56
N PHE A 258 11.39 10.04 9.87
CA PHE A 258 12.61 9.84 10.67
C PHE A 258 13.07 8.38 10.65
N ASN A 259 12.12 7.45 10.74
CA ASN A 259 12.44 6.03 10.64
C ASN A 259 12.99 5.66 9.25
N ALA A 260 12.40 6.21 8.19
CA ALA A 260 12.88 6.00 6.82
C ALA A 260 14.30 6.55 6.61
N VAL A 261 14.60 7.73 7.15
CA VAL A 261 15.96 8.34 7.12
C VAL A 261 16.96 7.50 7.91
N TYR A 262 16.60 7.04 9.11
CA TYR A 262 17.46 6.17 9.90
C TYR A 262 17.78 4.88 9.14
N LYS A 263 16.74 4.20 8.64
CA LYS A 263 16.90 2.96 7.87
C LYS A 263 17.74 3.17 6.60
N TYR A 264 17.57 4.29 5.90
CA TYR A 264 18.40 4.60 4.75
C TYR A 264 19.90 4.65 5.13
N LEU A 265 20.27 5.30 6.22
CA LEU A 265 21.65 5.36 6.69
C LEU A 265 22.18 4.04 7.26
N GLU A 266 21.30 3.18 7.74
CA GLU A 266 21.64 1.82 8.18
C GLU A 266 22.01 0.93 6.98
N TYR A 267 21.31 1.07 5.85
CA TYR A 267 21.53 0.28 4.64
C TYR A 267 22.60 0.86 3.71
N ASP A 268 22.65 2.16 3.54
CA ASP A 268 23.70 2.87 2.77
C ASP A 268 24.64 3.59 3.74
N THR A 269 25.72 2.90 4.13
CA THR A 269 26.74 3.42 5.08
C THR A 269 27.79 4.33 4.42
N GLY A 270 27.63 4.63 3.13
CA GLY A 270 28.58 5.45 2.37
C GLY A 270 28.60 6.92 2.82
N ALA A 271 29.76 7.56 2.73
CA ALA A 271 29.90 8.99 3.06
C ALA A 271 28.97 9.89 2.21
N SER A 272 28.63 9.47 0.99
CA SER A 272 27.69 10.17 0.11
C SER A 272 26.25 10.13 0.65
N ALA A 273 25.85 9.02 1.26
CA ALA A 273 24.53 8.86 1.88
C ALA A 273 24.37 9.84 3.06
N ARG A 274 25.36 9.87 3.99
CA ARG A 274 25.33 10.80 5.11
C ARG A 274 25.34 12.25 4.65
N ARG A 275 26.14 12.59 3.62
CA ARG A 275 26.16 13.92 3.06
C ARG A 275 24.80 14.31 2.48
N PHE A 276 24.17 13.45 1.69
CA PHE A 276 22.83 13.67 1.15
C PHE A 276 21.82 13.95 2.27
N ILE A 277 21.80 13.14 3.32
CA ILE A 277 20.90 13.37 4.44
C ILE A 277 21.18 14.73 5.11
N MET A 278 22.45 15.07 5.38
CA MET A 278 22.77 16.31 6.09
C MET A 278 22.51 17.57 5.26
N GLU A 279 22.73 17.51 3.95
CA GLU A 279 22.58 18.68 3.08
C GLU A 279 21.14 18.87 2.57
N GLU A 280 20.43 17.79 2.23
CA GLU A 280 19.13 17.88 1.55
C GLU A 280 17.94 17.52 2.44
N ILE A 281 18.11 16.68 3.48
CA ILE A 281 17.00 16.15 4.29
C ILE A 281 16.95 16.74 5.71
N TYR A 282 18.09 16.88 6.35
CA TYR A 282 18.19 17.33 7.73
C TYR A 282 17.46 18.65 8.05
N PRO A 283 17.46 19.68 7.16
CA PRO A 283 16.67 20.89 7.41
C PRO A 283 15.16 20.62 7.57
N ALA A 284 14.60 19.69 6.79
CA ALA A 284 13.20 19.29 6.91
C ALA A 284 12.93 18.55 8.22
N LEU A 285 13.85 17.69 8.67
CA LEU A 285 13.74 17.01 9.96
C LEU A 285 13.72 18.01 11.13
N VAL A 286 14.57 19.04 11.09
CA VAL A 286 14.58 20.12 12.10
C VAL A 286 13.25 20.88 12.09
N GLU A 287 12.73 21.25 10.91
CA GLU A 287 11.44 21.91 10.77
C GLU A 287 10.30 21.08 11.40
N ILE A 288 10.28 19.77 11.18
CA ILE A 288 9.27 18.87 11.75
C ILE A 288 9.35 18.92 13.29
N ILE A 289 10.54 18.68 13.87
CA ILE A 289 10.69 18.68 15.34
C ILE A 289 10.27 20.02 15.96
N ASP A 290 10.72 21.13 15.38
CA ASP A 290 10.44 22.46 15.91
C ASP A 290 8.94 22.79 15.88
N ASN A 291 8.23 22.37 14.84
CA ASN A 291 6.78 22.58 14.75
C ASN A 291 6.02 21.65 15.70
N TYR A 292 6.41 20.39 15.86
CA TYR A 292 5.78 19.50 16.85
C TYR A 292 5.97 20.01 18.29
N LYS A 293 7.11 20.61 18.59
CA LYS A 293 7.35 21.24 19.90
C LYS A 293 6.51 22.50 20.13
N LYS A 294 6.34 23.30 19.10
CA LYS A 294 5.65 24.60 19.14
C LYS A 294 4.14 24.50 19.03
N GLY A 295 3.65 23.46 18.38
CA GLY A 295 2.29 23.30 17.89
C GLY A 295 2.16 23.59 16.38
N THR A 296 1.36 22.76 15.70
CA THR A 296 1.07 22.86 14.27
C THR A 296 -0.43 22.59 14.01
N ASP A 297 -0.81 22.40 12.76
CA ASP A 297 -2.19 22.15 12.36
C ASP A 297 -2.80 20.95 13.12
N PHE A 298 -4.11 20.85 13.21
CA PHE A 298 -4.86 19.80 13.92
C PHE A 298 -4.55 19.67 15.42
N SER A 299 -4.18 20.80 16.05
CA SER A 299 -3.79 20.84 17.48
C SER A 299 -2.63 19.89 17.83
N ILE A 300 -1.82 19.50 16.83
CA ILE A 300 -0.66 18.64 17.07
C ILE A 300 0.41 19.45 17.79
N CYS A 301 0.74 19.04 19.02
CA CYS A 301 1.68 19.75 19.86
C CYS A 301 2.31 18.83 20.90
N MET A 302 3.52 19.14 21.31
CA MET A 302 4.13 18.54 22.50
C MET A 302 3.52 19.17 23.76
N ASP A 303 2.97 18.34 24.65
CA ASP A 303 2.44 18.77 25.93
C ASP A 303 3.54 18.97 27.00
N GLU A 304 3.16 19.43 28.20
CA GLU A 304 4.07 19.65 29.33
C GLU A 304 4.82 18.38 29.78
N ASP A 305 4.23 17.20 29.55
CA ASP A 305 4.86 15.89 29.80
C ASP A 305 5.80 15.42 28.69
N CYS A 306 6.08 16.30 27.72
CA CYS A 306 6.93 16.04 26.54
C CYS A 306 6.35 15.04 25.53
N LEU A 307 5.13 14.53 25.72
CA LEU A 307 4.46 13.65 24.77
C LEU A 307 3.69 14.46 23.72
N ILE A 308 3.55 13.89 22.52
CA ILE A 308 2.76 14.51 21.44
C ILE A 308 1.27 14.20 21.64
N SER A 309 0.47 15.25 21.56
CA SER A 309 -0.97 15.22 21.58
C SER A 309 -1.54 15.88 20.32
N GLY A 310 -2.74 15.56 19.92
CA GLY A 310 -3.39 16.22 18.79
C GLY A 310 -4.80 15.72 18.50
N GLY A 311 -5.45 16.37 17.54
CA GLY A 311 -6.78 16.04 17.06
C GLY A 311 -7.92 16.48 17.96
N SER A 312 -9.03 16.83 17.32
CA SER A 312 -10.30 17.19 17.96
C SER A 312 -11.45 16.95 16.99
N ASP A 313 -12.65 16.90 17.50
CA ASP A 313 -13.90 16.85 16.73
C ASP A 313 -13.91 15.76 15.63
N LEU A 314 -13.80 16.18 14.37
CA LEU A 314 -13.85 15.30 13.21
C LEU A 314 -12.47 14.97 12.62
N ASP A 315 -11.39 15.35 13.29
CA ASP A 315 -10.03 15.10 12.80
C ASP A 315 -9.71 13.60 12.76
N GLN A 316 -9.01 13.18 11.72
CA GLN A 316 -8.42 11.85 11.58
C GLN A 316 -6.92 12.01 11.39
N ILE A 317 -6.16 11.87 12.47
CA ILE A 317 -4.75 12.25 12.55
C ILE A 317 -3.78 11.07 12.60
N THR A 318 -4.30 9.82 12.65
CA THR A 318 -3.51 8.57 12.63
C THR A 318 -3.92 7.69 11.45
N TRP A 319 -3.28 6.52 11.32
CA TRP A 319 -3.62 5.55 10.28
C TRP A 319 -5.03 4.92 10.43
N MET A 320 -5.63 4.99 11.63
CA MET A 320 -7.02 4.60 11.85
C MET A 320 -7.96 5.79 11.59
N ASP A 321 -8.08 6.20 10.32
CA ASP A 321 -8.59 7.49 9.90
C ASP A 321 -9.98 7.46 9.23
N VAL A 322 -10.75 6.40 9.40
CA VAL A 322 -12.08 6.30 8.77
C VAL A 322 -13.08 7.25 9.41
N ARG A 323 -13.72 8.04 8.55
CA ARG A 323 -14.86 8.90 8.89
C ARG A 323 -16.02 8.70 7.92
N VAL A 324 -17.24 8.61 8.44
CA VAL A 324 -18.47 8.50 7.66
C VAL A 324 -19.38 9.68 8.03
N GLY A 325 -19.40 10.71 7.21
CA GLY A 325 -20.09 11.96 7.55
C GLY A 325 -19.52 12.58 8.82
N ASP A 326 -20.34 12.73 9.85
CA ASP A 326 -19.96 13.28 11.16
C ASP A 326 -19.54 12.20 12.18
N LEU A 327 -19.44 10.93 11.74
CA LEU A 327 -18.98 9.83 12.58
C LEU A 327 -17.50 9.54 12.32
N VAL A 328 -16.64 9.85 13.28
CA VAL A 328 -15.27 9.33 13.35
C VAL A 328 -15.35 7.92 13.95
N VAL A 329 -15.04 6.90 13.16
CA VAL A 329 -15.26 5.49 13.56
C VAL A 329 -14.30 5.08 14.68
N THR A 330 -13.07 5.55 14.59
CA THR A 330 -12.00 5.24 15.54
C THR A 330 -11.33 6.53 16.00
N PRO A 331 -12.00 7.33 16.88
CA PRO A 331 -11.41 8.57 17.37
C PRO A 331 -10.18 8.26 18.22
N ARG A 332 -9.04 8.84 17.84
CA ARG A 332 -7.76 8.65 18.53
C ARG A 332 -7.13 9.99 18.86
N HIS A 333 -7.97 10.91 19.37
CA HIS A 333 -7.57 12.24 19.80
C HIS A 333 -6.85 12.18 21.14
N GLY A 334 -5.89 13.06 21.34
CA GLY A 334 -5.00 13.06 22.49
C GLY A 334 -3.63 12.47 22.13
N LYS A 335 -3.13 11.51 22.90
CA LYS A 335 -1.79 10.94 22.75
C LYS A 335 -1.88 9.49 22.24
N PRO A 336 -1.79 9.23 20.93
CA PRO A 336 -1.75 7.87 20.41
C PRO A 336 -0.41 7.18 20.75
N VAL A 337 -0.46 5.89 21.03
CA VAL A 337 0.71 5.13 21.50
C VAL A 337 1.83 5.05 20.46
N GLU A 338 1.50 4.73 19.22
CA GLU A 338 2.46 4.62 18.14
C GLU A 338 3.11 5.96 17.80
N ILE A 339 2.34 7.06 17.88
CA ILE A 339 2.86 8.40 17.64
C ILE A 339 3.93 8.76 18.66
N ASN A 340 3.70 8.45 19.93
CA ASN A 340 4.65 8.76 20.97
C ASN A 340 5.87 7.82 20.98
N ALA A 341 5.71 6.59 20.49
CA ALA A 341 6.83 5.71 20.20
C ALA A 341 7.70 6.26 19.05
N LEU A 342 7.05 6.69 17.96
CA LEU A 342 7.72 7.32 16.81
C LEU A 342 8.36 8.66 17.18
N TRP A 343 7.74 9.45 18.04
CA TRP A 343 8.31 10.71 18.56
C TRP A 343 9.61 10.48 19.30
N TYR A 344 9.65 9.51 20.22
CA TYR A 344 10.87 9.10 20.90
C TYR A 344 11.96 8.68 19.90
N ASN A 345 11.61 7.83 18.95
CA ASN A 345 12.52 7.39 17.89
C ASN A 345 13.05 8.58 17.07
N ALA A 346 12.18 9.52 16.68
CA ALA A 346 12.58 10.73 15.95
C ALA A 346 13.61 11.57 16.72
N LEU A 347 13.39 11.78 18.02
CA LEU A 347 14.34 12.48 18.88
C LEU A 347 15.69 11.77 18.96
N LYS A 348 15.69 10.43 19.05
CA LYS A 348 16.93 9.63 19.07
C LYS A 348 17.66 9.67 17.72
N VAL A 349 16.95 9.67 16.61
CA VAL A 349 17.54 9.87 15.27
C VAL A 349 18.16 11.26 15.17
N MET A 350 17.48 12.29 15.67
CA MET A 350 18.04 13.67 15.69
C MET A 350 19.23 13.80 16.63
N GLU A 351 19.25 13.10 17.76
CA GLU A 351 20.41 13.02 18.65
C GLU A 351 21.63 12.45 17.90
N GLU A 352 21.44 11.42 17.08
CA GLU A 352 22.54 10.83 16.30
C GLU A 352 23.03 11.73 15.15
N LEU A 353 22.11 12.41 14.49
CA LEU A 353 22.41 13.26 13.34
C LEU A 353 23.00 14.62 13.72
N SER A 354 22.62 15.19 14.87
CA SER A 354 22.92 16.55 15.24
C SER A 354 24.27 16.70 15.95
N PRO A 355 25.02 17.78 15.67
CA PRO A 355 26.28 18.07 16.36
C PRO A 355 26.05 18.92 17.64
N GLY A 356 27.05 18.91 18.55
CA GLY A 356 27.18 19.85 19.67
C GLY A 356 25.99 19.89 20.62
N ASP A 357 25.57 21.11 20.99
CA ASP A 357 24.51 21.34 22.00
C ASP A 357 23.16 20.77 21.58
N LYS A 358 22.87 20.73 20.29
CA LYS A 358 21.62 20.13 19.76
C LYS A 358 21.52 18.65 20.08
N LYS A 359 22.61 17.92 20.02
CA LYS A 359 22.65 16.50 20.43
C LYS A 359 22.21 16.34 21.88
N THR A 360 22.73 17.18 22.79
CA THR A 360 22.38 17.14 24.21
C THR A 360 20.90 17.51 24.42
N GLU A 361 20.40 18.52 23.74
CA GLU A 361 18.97 18.92 23.80
C GLU A 361 18.04 17.74 23.43
N TYR A 362 18.32 17.06 22.33
CA TYR A 362 17.51 15.90 21.90
C TYR A 362 17.63 14.73 22.86
N HIS A 363 18.81 14.47 23.40
CA HIS A 363 19.01 13.43 24.41
C HIS A 363 18.18 13.66 25.68
N GLU A 364 18.24 14.88 26.23
CA GLU A 364 17.49 15.26 27.44
C GLU A 364 15.96 15.18 27.20
N LEU A 365 15.50 15.65 26.03
CA LEU A 365 14.10 15.59 25.68
C LEU A 365 13.63 14.12 25.52
N ALA A 366 14.41 13.30 24.81
CA ALA A 366 14.11 11.87 24.64
C ALA A 366 14.01 11.16 26.00
N SER A 367 14.89 11.49 26.96
CA SER A 367 14.83 10.91 28.31
C SER A 367 13.51 11.24 29.01
N LYS A 368 13.05 12.48 28.96
CA LYS A 368 11.75 12.91 29.52
C LYS A 368 10.58 12.21 28.85
N VAL A 369 10.61 12.11 27.51
CA VAL A 369 9.59 11.38 26.74
C VAL A 369 9.51 9.93 27.18
N LYS A 370 10.64 9.25 27.37
CA LYS A 370 10.68 7.86 27.85
C LYS A 370 10.00 7.69 29.20
N ASP A 371 10.34 8.54 30.18
CA ASP A 371 9.78 8.46 31.54
C ASP A 371 8.26 8.70 31.52
N SER A 372 7.82 9.71 30.76
CA SER A 372 6.39 10.02 30.59
C SER A 372 5.64 8.91 29.87
N PHE A 373 6.23 8.34 28.81
CA PHE A 373 5.63 7.26 28.05
C PHE A 373 5.38 6.03 28.92
N ILE A 374 6.39 5.56 29.63
CA ILE A 374 6.26 4.38 30.50
C ILE A 374 5.20 4.62 31.58
N SER A 375 5.23 5.80 32.23
CA SER A 375 4.31 6.09 33.33
C SER A 375 2.85 6.20 32.89
N LYS A 376 2.57 6.66 31.66
CA LYS A 376 1.20 6.90 31.18
C LYS A 376 0.63 5.75 30.35
N PHE A 377 1.45 5.09 29.54
CA PHE A 377 0.94 4.10 28.59
C PHE A 377 0.97 2.66 29.14
N TRP A 378 1.79 2.34 30.14
CA TRP A 378 1.84 0.97 30.65
C TRP A 378 0.60 0.62 31.46
N ASN A 379 -0.21 -0.30 30.96
CA ASN A 379 -1.37 -0.87 31.65
C ASN A 379 -0.96 -2.15 32.38
N SER A 380 -0.65 -2.05 33.66
CA SER A 380 -0.22 -3.19 34.49
C SER A 380 -1.32 -4.24 34.72
N ASN A 381 -2.58 -3.93 34.51
CA ASN A 381 -3.69 -4.88 34.65
C ASN A 381 -3.75 -5.84 33.47
N GLU A 382 -3.45 -5.34 32.25
CA GLU A 382 -3.49 -6.11 31.01
C GLU A 382 -2.11 -6.53 30.51
N ASN A 383 -1.01 -6.05 31.14
CA ASN A 383 0.37 -6.24 30.72
C ASN A 383 0.61 -5.83 29.25
N CYS A 384 0.05 -4.71 28.85
CA CYS A 384 0.18 -4.13 27.52
C CYS A 384 0.12 -2.60 27.59
N LEU A 385 0.11 -1.91 26.45
CA LEU A 385 -0.01 -0.44 26.40
C LEU A 385 -1.46 -0.03 26.16
N TYR A 386 -1.88 1.07 26.80
CA TYR A 386 -3.07 1.81 26.38
C TYR A 386 -2.93 2.29 24.93
N ASP A 387 -4.01 2.24 24.16
CA ASP A 387 -3.97 2.66 22.74
C ASP A 387 -3.84 4.18 22.58
N VAL A 388 -4.60 4.93 23.38
CA VAL A 388 -4.59 6.40 23.40
C VAL A 388 -4.74 6.89 24.83
N ILE A 389 -4.05 7.98 25.16
CA ILE A 389 -4.35 8.76 26.38
C ILE A 389 -5.14 10.00 25.97
N GLY A 390 -6.45 9.91 26.09
CA GLY A 390 -7.38 11.03 25.88
C GLY A 390 -7.48 11.94 27.08
N LYS A 391 -8.47 12.85 27.05
CA LYS A 391 -8.81 13.74 28.17
C LYS A 391 -10.30 13.67 28.49
N LYS A 392 -10.62 13.57 29.78
CA LYS A 392 -11.98 13.73 30.29
C LYS A 392 -12.39 15.20 30.30
N ALA A 393 -13.67 15.46 30.51
CA ALA A 393 -14.19 16.81 30.60
C ALA A 393 -13.58 17.66 31.73
N ASP A 394 -13.06 17.03 32.78
CA ASP A 394 -12.38 17.70 33.90
C ASP A 394 -10.87 17.92 33.65
N GLY A 395 -10.37 17.51 32.46
CA GLY A 395 -8.97 17.64 32.06
C GLY A 395 -8.07 16.50 32.51
N SER A 396 -8.56 15.54 33.31
CA SER A 396 -7.80 14.35 33.69
C SER A 396 -7.59 13.39 32.51
N ASP A 397 -6.57 12.55 32.61
CA ASP A 397 -6.28 11.55 31.58
C ASP A 397 -7.43 10.52 31.45
N ASP A 398 -7.73 10.12 30.22
CA ASP A 398 -8.73 9.11 29.85
C ASP A 398 -8.08 8.04 28.98
N PRO A 399 -7.43 7.03 29.58
CA PRO A 399 -6.69 6.01 28.85
C PRO A 399 -7.65 5.01 28.18
N ASP A 400 -7.51 4.81 26.86
CA ASP A 400 -8.20 3.77 26.10
C ASP A 400 -7.48 2.43 26.29
N SER A 401 -8.15 1.49 26.94
CA SER A 401 -7.65 0.14 27.21
C SER A 401 -7.92 -0.86 26.07
N SER A 402 -8.38 -0.40 24.91
CA SER A 402 -8.58 -1.29 23.75
C SER A 402 -7.27 -1.97 23.37
N ILE A 403 -7.31 -3.29 23.23
CA ILE A 403 -6.17 -4.05 22.72
C ILE A 403 -6.09 -3.85 21.22
N ARG A 404 -5.08 -3.11 20.77
CA ARG A 404 -4.87 -2.78 19.36
C ARG A 404 -3.43 -3.07 18.95
N PRO A 405 -3.17 -3.32 17.65
CA PRO A 405 -1.82 -3.65 17.16
C PRO A 405 -0.84 -2.47 17.19
N ASN A 406 -1.32 -1.24 17.40
CA ASN A 406 -0.52 0.00 17.40
C ASN A 406 0.67 -0.06 18.37
N GLN A 407 0.51 -0.76 19.49
CA GLN A 407 1.55 -0.96 20.48
C GLN A 407 2.80 -1.71 19.96
N LEU A 408 2.68 -2.47 18.86
CA LEU A 408 3.83 -3.13 18.21
C LEU A 408 4.88 -2.13 17.74
N VAL A 409 4.46 -0.92 17.37
CA VAL A 409 5.37 0.14 16.92
C VAL A 409 6.37 0.49 18.03
N ALA A 410 5.95 0.50 19.30
CA ALA A 410 6.85 0.73 20.43
C ALA A 410 7.90 -0.39 20.63
N VAL A 411 7.71 -1.55 19.99
CA VAL A 411 8.64 -2.71 20.08
C VAL A 411 9.61 -2.76 18.91
N ILE A 412 9.16 -2.42 17.70
CA ILE A 412 9.92 -2.66 16.45
C ILE A 412 10.84 -1.52 16.02
N LEU A 413 10.62 -0.32 16.53
CA LEU A 413 11.45 0.84 16.17
C LEU A 413 12.93 0.64 16.57
N PRO A 414 13.87 1.27 15.85
CA PRO A 414 15.30 1.21 16.18
C PRO A 414 15.61 1.61 17.62
N TYR A 415 14.91 2.63 18.12
CA TYR A 415 15.04 3.10 19.50
C TYR A 415 13.74 2.85 20.25
N THR A 416 13.80 1.99 21.29
CA THR A 416 12.64 1.63 22.11
C THR A 416 12.79 2.13 23.55
N MET A 417 11.67 2.29 24.23
CA MET A 417 11.60 2.81 25.60
C MET A 417 11.38 1.70 26.64
N LEU A 418 10.81 0.58 26.20
CA LEU A 418 10.31 -0.49 27.05
C LEU A 418 11.42 -1.44 27.52
N SER A 419 11.19 -2.12 28.64
CA SER A 419 12.03 -3.25 29.05
C SER A 419 11.74 -4.50 28.20
N ALA A 420 12.68 -5.44 28.17
CA ALA A 420 12.50 -6.70 27.44
C ALA A 420 11.24 -7.49 27.88
N ASP A 421 10.94 -7.46 29.19
CA ASP A 421 9.75 -8.13 29.74
C ASP A 421 8.45 -7.43 29.26
N MET A 422 8.43 -6.10 29.21
CA MET A 422 7.29 -5.35 28.68
C MET A 422 7.10 -5.59 27.19
N GLU A 423 8.18 -5.56 26.40
CA GLU A 423 8.13 -5.86 24.98
C GLU A 423 7.58 -7.27 24.72
N LYS A 424 8.04 -8.27 25.50
CA LYS A 424 7.56 -9.64 25.39
C LYS A 424 6.06 -9.75 25.74
N ALA A 425 5.62 -9.12 26.82
CA ALA A 425 4.23 -9.14 27.26
C ALA A 425 3.30 -8.54 26.18
N ILE A 426 3.72 -7.45 25.50
CA ILE A 426 2.99 -6.85 24.37
C ILE A 426 2.87 -7.85 23.22
N VAL A 427 3.97 -8.51 22.84
CA VAL A 427 3.96 -9.46 21.72
C VAL A 427 3.09 -10.67 22.02
N ASP A 428 3.17 -11.21 23.24
CA ASP A 428 2.32 -12.32 23.69
C ASP A 428 0.83 -11.91 23.65
N LYS A 429 0.48 -10.71 24.15
CA LYS A 429 -0.89 -10.18 24.10
C LYS A 429 -1.41 -10.03 22.66
N VAL A 430 -0.61 -9.48 21.76
CA VAL A 430 -0.99 -9.33 20.35
C VAL A 430 -1.14 -10.70 19.68
N TYR A 431 -0.29 -11.65 19.99
CA TYR A 431 -0.41 -13.01 19.48
C TYR A 431 -1.71 -13.68 19.91
N GLU A 432 -2.03 -13.63 21.19
CA GLU A 432 -3.24 -14.25 21.74
C GLU A 432 -4.52 -13.62 21.21
N GLU A 433 -4.57 -12.30 21.11
CA GLU A 433 -5.81 -11.57 20.90
C GLU A 433 -6.04 -11.15 19.43
N LEU A 434 -4.98 -10.88 18.70
CA LEU A 434 -5.09 -10.19 17.41
C LEU A 434 -4.53 -10.98 16.22
N TYR A 435 -3.66 -11.97 16.44
CA TYR A 435 -3.05 -12.71 15.34
C TYR A 435 -4.10 -13.49 14.53
N THR A 436 -3.96 -13.45 13.20
CA THR A 436 -4.62 -14.34 12.23
C THR A 436 -3.59 -14.83 11.21
N PRO A 437 -3.86 -15.93 10.50
CA PRO A 437 -2.96 -16.40 9.44
C PRO A 437 -2.69 -15.35 8.35
N LEU A 438 -3.65 -14.45 8.11
CA LEU A 438 -3.57 -13.39 7.10
C LEU A 438 -3.78 -12.02 7.75
N GLY A 439 -2.74 -11.52 8.43
CA GLY A 439 -2.77 -10.20 9.05
C GLY A 439 -2.96 -10.21 10.56
N ILE A 440 -2.93 -9.01 11.13
CA ILE A 440 -3.18 -8.76 12.55
C ILE A 440 -4.48 -7.97 12.69
N ARG A 441 -5.40 -8.45 13.51
CA ARG A 441 -6.68 -7.77 13.76
C ARG A 441 -6.47 -6.41 14.39
N THR A 442 -7.35 -5.49 14.06
CA THR A 442 -7.39 -4.15 14.64
C THR A 442 -8.12 -4.08 15.98
N LEU A 443 -8.85 -5.15 16.34
CA LEU A 443 -9.58 -5.29 17.60
C LEU A 443 -9.79 -6.78 17.92
N PRO A 444 -9.77 -7.18 19.23
CA PRO A 444 -10.04 -8.56 19.63
C PRO A 444 -11.47 -9.01 19.30
N CYS A 445 -11.65 -10.29 19.04
CA CYS A 445 -12.97 -10.83 18.68
C CYS A 445 -14.00 -10.82 19.83
N HIS A 446 -13.58 -10.63 21.05
CA HIS A 446 -14.48 -10.51 22.21
C HIS A 446 -14.86 -9.06 22.55
N ASP A 447 -14.27 -8.05 21.89
CA ASP A 447 -14.68 -6.65 22.06
C ASP A 447 -16.08 -6.43 21.47
N GLU A 448 -16.97 -5.74 22.19
CA GLU A 448 -18.37 -5.52 21.79
C GLU A 448 -18.48 -4.76 20.45
N ARG A 449 -17.46 -3.97 20.08
CA ARG A 449 -17.38 -3.20 18.83
C ARG A 449 -16.87 -4.03 17.66
N TYR A 450 -16.39 -5.26 17.90
CA TYR A 450 -15.75 -6.10 16.90
C TYR A 450 -16.66 -6.38 15.70
N LYS A 451 -16.10 -6.21 14.51
CA LYS A 451 -16.73 -6.54 13.24
C LYS A 451 -15.81 -7.45 12.44
N SER A 452 -16.28 -8.69 12.27
CA SER A 452 -15.45 -9.79 11.73
C SER A 452 -15.20 -9.69 10.22
N GLN A 453 -16.05 -8.96 9.47
CA GLN A 453 -16.01 -8.96 8.00
C GLN A 453 -16.10 -7.54 7.43
N TYR A 454 -15.29 -7.28 6.42
CA TYR A 454 -15.33 -6.05 5.63
C TYR A 454 -16.23 -6.27 4.39
N ILE A 455 -17.55 -6.19 4.58
CA ILE A 455 -18.54 -6.48 3.55
C ILE A 455 -19.81 -5.63 3.74
N GLY A 456 -20.63 -5.50 2.71
CA GLY A 456 -21.87 -4.75 2.72
C GLY A 456 -21.72 -3.34 2.16
N ARG A 457 -22.66 -2.45 2.50
CA ARG A 457 -22.64 -1.05 2.06
C ARG A 457 -21.38 -0.33 2.57
N LEU A 458 -21.04 0.81 1.97
CA LEU A 458 -19.87 1.60 2.36
C LEU A 458 -19.80 1.84 3.88
N ILE A 459 -20.89 2.29 4.50
CA ILE A 459 -20.92 2.52 5.95
C ILE A 459 -20.67 1.26 6.79
N ASP A 460 -21.11 0.10 6.31
CA ASP A 460 -20.92 -1.17 7.03
C ASP A 460 -19.45 -1.61 6.94
N ARG A 461 -18.83 -1.42 5.78
CA ARG A 461 -17.40 -1.67 5.52
C ARG A 461 -16.52 -0.69 6.30
N ASP A 462 -16.80 0.60 6.22
CA ASP A 462 -16.04 1.64 6.92
C ASP A 462 -16.06 1.45 8.44
N LYS A 463 -17.19 1.02 9.00
CA LYS A 463 -17.28 0.65 10.42
C LYS A 463 -16.50 -0.61 10.79
N ALA A 464 -16.16 -1.47 9.83
CA ALA A 464 -15.35 -2.67 10.08
C ALA A 464 -13.84 -2.43 9.91
N TYR A 465 -13.46 -1.42 9.14
CA TYR A 465 -12.10 -1.21 8.63
C TYR A 465 -11.02 -1.20 9.72
N HIS A 466 -11.31 -0.55 10.87
CA HIS A 466 -10.43 -0.53 12.05
C HIS A 466 -11.08 -1.13 13.30
N MET A 467 -12.14 -1.92 13.14
CA MET A 467 -12.89 -2.52 14.24
C MET A 467 -12.98 -4.05 14.12
N GLY A 468 -11.90 -4.68 13.65
CA GLY A 468 -11.83 -6.14 13.58
C GLY A 468 -11.16 -6.71 12.34
N THR A 469 -11.13 -5.99 11.22
CA THR A 469 -10.36 -6.42 10.04
C THR A 469 -8.89 -6.64 10.37
N SER A 470 -8.29 -7.64 9.73
CA SER A 470 -6.87 -7.93 9.83
C SER A 470 -6.10 -7.17 8.74
N TRP A 471 -4.97 -6.58 9.11
CA TRP A 471 -4.15 -5.79 8.22
C TRP A 471 -2.85 -6.49 7.86
N GLY A 472 -2.60 -6.63 6.54
CA GLY A 472 -1.47 -7.41 6.02
C GLY A 472 -0.11 -6.84 6.43
N TYR A 473 0.09 -5.52 6.38
CA TYR A 473 1.37 -4.89 6.72
C TYR A 473 1.79 -5.10 8.17
N ILE A 474 0.83 -5.14 9.11
CA ILE A 474 1.13 -5.30 10.54
C ILE A 474 1.72 -6.69 10.84
N THR A 475 1.51 -7.67 9.94
CA THR A 475 2.19 -8.97 10.06
C THR A 475 3.71 -8.80 10.08
N GLY A 476 4.26 -7.91 9.23
CA GLY A 476 5.71 -7.65 9.25
C GLY A 476 6.18 -7.07 10.58
N PHE A 477 5.41 -6.17 11.18
CA PHE A 477 5.69 -5.63 12.52
C PHE A 477 5.65 -6.74 13.58
N PHE A 478 4.62 -7.57 13.54
CA PHE A 478 4.47 -8.68 14.48
C PHE A 478 5.63 -9.68 14.37
N ILE A 479 6.00 -10.11 13.17
CA ILE A 479 7.12 -11.04 12.92
C ILE A 479 8.44 -10.47 13.48
N SER A 480 8.72 -9.19 13.24
CA SER A 480 9.93 -8.55 13.77
C SER A 480 9.92 -8.47 15.29
N ALA A 481 8.79 -8.11 15.88
CA ALA A 481 8.62 -8.06 17.32
C ALA A 481 8.74 -9.46 17.95
N TYR A 482 8.15 -10.47 17.32
CA TYR A 482 8.23 -11.87 17.76
C TYR A 482 9.69 -12.36 17.79
N VAL A 483 10.42 -12.23 16.69
CA VAL A 483 11.82 -12.67 16.61
C VAL A 483 12.70 -11.91 17.63
N LYS A 484 12.50 -10.59 17.76
CA LYS A 484 13.22 -9.75 18.73
C LYS A 484 13.00 -10.25 20.16
N THR A 485 11.74 -10.42 20.59
CA THR A 485 11.39 -10.77 21.97
C THR A 485 11.67 -12.24 22.33
N HIS A 486 11.92 -13.09 21.33
CA HIS A 486 12.40 -14.46 21.49
C HIS A 486 13.92 -14.58 21.30
N GLY A 487 14.65 -13.45 21.45
CA GLY A 487 16.11 -13.40 21.55
C GLY A 487 16.85 -13.55 20.22
N ASN A 488 16.19 -13.34 19.08
CA ASN A 488 16.76 -13.52 17.73
C ASN A 488 17.39 -14.90 17.50
N THR A 489 16.89 -15.92 18.17
CA THR A 489 17.40 -17.29 18.06
C THR A 489 16.98 -17.92 16.72
N GLN A 490 17.73 -18.95 16.29
CA GLN A 490 17.39 -19.68 15.07
C GLN A 490 15.99 -20.32 15.18
N SER A 491 15.62 -20.86 16.35
CA SER A 491 14.28 -21.40 16.60
C SER A 491 13.19 -20.32 16.46
N ALA A 492 13.41 -19.12 17.00
CA ALA A 492 12.46 -18.01 16.88
C ALA A 492 12.26 -17.60 15.41
N LYS A 493 13.30 -17.65 14.59
CA LYS A 493 13.21 -17.37 13.15
C LYS A 493 12.45 -18.47 12.39
N GLU A 494 12.65 -19.73 12.75
CA GLU A 494 11.93 -20.87 12.18
C GLU A 494 10.43 -20.81 12.54
N ASP A 495 10.09 -20.52 13.79
CA ASP A 495 8.71 -20.32 14.23
C ASP A 495 8.06 -19.13 13.50
N ALA A 496 8.78 -18.01 13.39
CA ALA A 496 8.31 -16.82 12.67
C ALA A 496 8.11 -17.09 11.18
N ALA A 497 8.94 -17.92 10.55
CA ALA A 497 8.76 -18.34 9.16
C ALA A 497 7.46 -19.12 8.96
N LEU A 498 7.12 -20.04 9.89
CA LEU A 498 5.85 -20.77 9.88
C LEU A 498 4.65 -19.84 10.06
N LEU A 499 4.75 -18.83 10.92
CA LEU A 499 3.69 -17.83 11.11
C LEU A 499 3.50 -16.94 9.87
N LEU A 500 4.54 -16.79 9.05
CA LEU A 500 4.51 -15.99 7.83
C LEU A 500 4.06 -16.79 6.59
N GLU A 501 4.09 -18.11 6.63
CA GLU A 501 3.81 -19.00 5.50
C GLU A 501 2.46 -18.73 4.83
N PRO A 502 1.32 -18.53 5.57
CA PRO A 502 0.04 -18.22 4.94
C PRO A 502 0.06 -16.92 4.13
N MET A 503 0.81 -15.91 4.56
CA MET A 503 0.98 -14.65 3.82
C MET A 503 1.82 -14.84 2.55
N ILE A 504 2.81 -15.74 2.58
CA ILE A 504 3.59 -16.15 1.40
C ILE A 504 2.71 -16.89 0.41
N ASP A 505 1.86 -17.79 0.87
CA ASP A 505 0.89 -18.53 0.04
C ASP A 505 -0.11 -17.59 -0.63
N HIS A 506 -0.54 -16.52 0.06
CA HIS A 506 -1.42 -15.50 -0.49
C HIS A 506 -0.85 -14.79 -1.74
N LEU A 507 0.47 -14.80 -1.96
CA LEU A 507 1.06 -14.30 -3.21
C LEU A 507 0.60 -15.05 -4.47
N ASN A 508 -0.08 -16.19 -4.30
CA ASN A 508 -0.64 -16.99 -5.39
C ASN A 508 -2.18 -16.87 -5.48
N ASP A 509 -2.79 -16.04 -4.63
CA ASP A 509 -4.22 -15.81 -4.56
C ASP A 509 -4.54 -14.32 -4.82
N GLY A 510 -5.69 -14.02 -5.43
CA GLY A 510 -6.10 -12.67 -5.78
C GLY A 510 -5.16 -12.01 -6.81
N CYS A 511 -4.33 -11.08 -6.40
CA CYS A 511 -3.31 -10.45 -7.25
C CYS A 511 -2.00 -11.24 -7.17
N LEU A 512 -1.66 -11.94 -8.24
CA LEU A 512 -0.45 -12.77 -8.29
C LEU A 512 0.82 -11.93 -8.02
N GLY A 513 1.52 -12.30 -6.95
CA GLY A 513 2.72 -11.60 -6.47
C GLY A 513 2.44 -10.39 -5.59
N GLY A 514 1.17 -9.95 -5.45
CA GLY A 514 0.75 -8.90 -4.53
C GLY A 514 0.27 -9.44 -3.19
N VAL A 515 0.11 -8.54 -2.23
CA VAL A 515 -0.53 -8.81 -0.93
C VAL A 515 -1.66 -7.81 -0.76
N ALA A 516 -2.83 -8.31 -0.42
CA ALA A 516 -4.00 -7.48 -0.19
C ALA A 516 -3.78 -6.50 0.99
N GLU A 517 -4.55 -5.43 0.99
CA GLU A 517 -4.54 -4.42 2.04
C GLU A 517 -5.00 -5.00 3.37
N ILE A 518 -6.19 -5.58 3.37
CA ILE A 518 -6.87 -6.09 4.55
C ILE A 518 -7.46 -7.47 4.28
N PHE A 519 -7.81 -8.15 5.36
CA PHE A 519 -8.50 -9.43 5.36
C PHE A 519 -9.65 -9.42 6.36
N ASP A 520 -10.68 -10.23 6.14
CA ASP A 520 -11.70 -10.44 7.16
C ASP A 520 -11.04 -10.93 8.47
N GLY A 521 -11.46 -10.38 9.59
CA GLY A 521 -10.90 -10.73 10.91
C GLY A 521 -11.28 -12.11 11.42
N SER A 522 -12.22 -12.78 10.76
CA SER A 522 -12.64 -14.16 11.06
C SER A 522 -12.37 -15.07 9.87
N PHE A 523 -12.19 -16.36 10.18
CA PHE A 523 -11.99 -17.38 9.15
C PHE A 523 -13.18 -17.38 8.16
N PRO A 524 -12.92 -17.52 6.84
CA PRO A 524 -11.69 -17.93 6.17
C PRO A 524 -10.66 -16.80 5.91
N CYS A 525 -10.74 -15.64 6.54
CA CYS A 525 -9.81 -14.51 6.36
C CYS A 525 -9.75 -14.05 4.89
N THR A 526 -10.91 -13.86 4.28
CA THR A 526 -11.01 -13.44 2.86
C THR A 526 -10.33 -12.10 2.64
N SER A 527 -9.52 -11.97 1.58
CA SER A 527 -8.86 -10.72 1.19
C SER A 527 -9.88 -9.65 0.79
N ARG A 528 -9.63 -8.42 1.20
CA ARG A 528 -10.48 -7.25 1.00
C ARG A 528 -9.62 -6.01 0.72
N GLY A 529 -10.30 -4.87 0.50
CA GLY A 529 -9.61 -3.61 0.21
C GLY A 529 -8.88 -3.64 -1.12
N CYS A 530 -7.76 -2.94 -1.22
CA CYS A 530 -6.87 -3.01 -2.37
C CYS A 530 -6.35 -4.44 -2.55
N PHE A 531 -6.38 -4.94 -3.78
CA PHE A 531 -5.89 -6.29 -4.06
C PHE A 531 -4.35 -6.41 -4.00
N SER A 532 -3.63 -5.29 -4.06
CA SER A 532 -2.18 -5.23 -3.90
C SER A 532 -1.80 -3.91 -3.25
N GLN A 533 -1.31 -3.99 -2.02
CA GLN A 533 -0.98 -2.83 -1.18
C GLN A 533 0.53 -2.73 -0.98
N ALA A 534 1.08 -1.54 -1.18
CA ALA A 534 2.52 -1.26 -1.10
C ALA A 534 3.12 -1.66 0.24
N TRP A 535 2.55 -1.19 1.36
CA TRP A 535 3.06 -1.50 2.68
C TRP A 535 2.91 -2.99 3.07
N SER A 536 1.88 -3.70 2.56
CA SER A 536 1.74 -5.14 2.81
C SER A 536 2.84 -5.93 2.11
N VAL A 537 3.14 -5.61 0.85
CA VAL A 537 4.28 -6.21 0.11
C VAL A 537 5.60 -5.81 0.75
N ALA A 538 5.75 -4.54 1.12
CA ALA A 538 6.97 -4.00 1.72
C ALA A 538 7.31 -4.67 3.05
N GLU A 539 6.33 -4.81 3.93
CA GLU A 539 6.54 -5.38 5.25
C GLU A 539 6.78 -6.89 5.18
N LEU A 540 6.20 -7.59 4.21
CA LEU A 540 6.56 -8.97 3.91
C LEU A 540 8.03 -9.07 3.45
N ILE A 541 8.49 -8.19 2.55
CA ILE A 541 9.90 -8.13 2.14
C ILE A 541 10.79 -7.85 3.33
N ARG A 542 10.49 -6.80 4.09
CA ARG A 542 11.33 -6.33 5.20
C ARG A 542 11.48 -7.39 6.29
N CYS A 543 10.37 -7.93 6.80
CA CYS A 543 10.45 -8.92 7.88
C CYS A 543 11.11 -10.22 7.41
N TYR A 544 10.86 -10.66 6.19
CA TYR A 544 11.53 -11.81 5.61
C TYR A 544 13.04 -11.60 5.48
N TYR A 545 13.44 -10.45 4.93
CA TYR A 545 14.85 -10.09 4.72
C TYR A 545 15.62 -9.88 6.03
N GLU A 546 15.04 -9.11 6.98
CA GLU A 546 15.74 -8.71 8.21
C GLU A 546 15.66 -9.79 9.30
N ASN A 547 14.59 -10.59 9.34
CA ASN A 547 14.32 -11.44 10.49
C ASN A 547 14.33 -12.94 10.18
N ILE A 548 14.09 -13.37 8.94
CA ILE A 548 14.01 -14.80 8.61
C ILE A 548 15.31 -15.30 7.97
N ILE A 549 15.74 -14.67 6.88
CA ILE A 549 16.94 -15.06 6.12
C ILE A 549 18.14 -14.23 6.56
#